data_9ed8a2fa1c4a8e6ffa72b6228f1f2bda
#
_entry.id   9ed8a2fa1c4a8e6ffa72b6228f1f2bda
#
_cell.length_a   1.000
_cell.length_b   1.000
_cell.length_c   1.000
_cell.angle_alpha   90.00
_cell.angle_beta   90.00
_cell.angle_gamma   90.00
#
_symmetry.space_group_name_H-M   'P 1'
#
loop_
_entity.id
_entity.type
_entity.pdbx_description
1 polymer ?
#
loop_
_entity_poly.entity_id
_entity_poly.type
_entity_poly.pdbx_seq_one_letter_code
_entity_poly.pdbx_strand_id
1 'polypeptide(L)'
;MSSEHEDARLPRWPNWLGVVVEDLERARGFYRDVLGRAELDAGDDWVQFDMGGPNLFELLRRNDQPQYDRPRFQPGFAVGDIHSARARLIAHGAEAITEIDGGPGSGGYWCYFRDPEGNVFELSQRLAPDPASDA
;
A
#
# COMPACT_ATOMS: atom_id res chain seq x y z
N MET A 1 20.69 -16.75 -6.70
CA MET A 1 20.25 -16.68 -5.31
C MET A 1 18.79 -17.07 -5.21
N SER A 2 18.49 -18.00 -4.37
CA SER A 2 17.12 -18.43 -4.21
C SER A 2 16.33 -17.45 -3.32
N SER A 3 15.13 -17.10 -3.75
CA SER A 3 14.24 -16.25 -2.98
C SER A 3 13.74 -16.95 -1.70
N GLU A 4 13.87 -18.27 -1.60
CA GLU A 4 13.45 -19.00 -0.42
C GLU A 4 14.27 -18.66 0.81
N HIS A 5 15.48 -18.09 0.63
CA HIS A 5 16.33 -17.64 1.72
C HIS A 5 16.19 -16.15 2.02
N GLU A 6 15.27 -15.48 1.34
CA GLU A 6 15.07 -14.06 1.53
C GLU A 6 14.46 -13.80 2.91
N ASP A 7 15.01 -12.81 3.60
CA ASP A 7 14.52 -12.42 4.93
C ASP A 7 13.15 -11.76 4.80
N ALA A 8 12.14 -12.35 5.41
CA ALA A 8 10.76 -11.85 5.35
C ALA A 8 10.59 -10.46 5.99
N ARG A 9 11.58 -10.00 6.77
CA ARG A 9 11.55 -8.68 7.40
C ARG A 9 12.06 -7.58 6.49
N LEU A 10 12.69 -7.92 5.37
CA LEU A 10 13.28 -6.92 4.48
C LEU A 10 12.29 -6.48 3.42
N PRO A 11 12.15 -5.16 3.22
CA PRO A 11 11.30 -4.67 2.15
C PRO A 11 11.78 -5.11 0.78
N ARG A 12 10.84 -5.47 -0.07
CA ARG A 12 11.09 -5.84 -1.45
C ARG A 12 10.56 -4.72 -2.35
N TRP A 13 10.73 -4.90 -3.65
CA TRP A 13 10.28 -3.92 -4.64
C TRP A 13 8.79 -3.57 -4.40
N PRO A 14 8.41 -2.29 -4.60
CA PRO A 14 7.03 -1.88 -4.36
C PRO A 14 6.01 -2.71 -5.12
N ASN A 15 4.98 -3.15 -4.42
CA ASN A 15 3.83 -3.82 -4.99
C ASN A 15 2.57 -2.94 -4.91
N TRP A 16 2.71 -1.74 -4.40
CA TRP A 16 1.63 -0.79 -4.25
C TRP A 16 2.15 0.62 -4.51
N LEU A 17 1.38 1.39 -5.27
CA LEU A 17 1.65 2.80 -5.47
C LEU A 17 0.37 3.56 -5.16
N GLY A 18 0.41 4.40 -4.15
CA GLY A 18 -0.72 5.22 -3.77
C GLY A 18 -0.54 6.65 -4.24
N VAL A 19 -1.65 7.31 -4.54
CA VAL A 19 -1.67 8.74 -4.85
C VAL A 19 -2.72 9.38 -3.96
N VAL A 20 -2.28 10.26 -3.08
CA VAL A 20 -3.20 11.05 -2.28
C VAL A 20 -3.65 12.24 -3.12
N VAL A 21 -4.96 12.42 -3.25
CA VAL A 21 -5.54 13.45 -4.11
C VAL A 21 -6.56 14.29 -3.34
N GLU A 22 -6.69 15.58 -3.74
CA GLU A 22 -7.70 16.46 -3.15
C GLU A 22 -9.10 16.13 -3.65
N ASP A 23 -9.24 15.95 -4.96
CA ASP A 23 -10.51 15.71 -5.61
C ASP A 23 -10.53 14.30 -6.17
N LEU A 24 -11.09 13.38 -5.38
CA LEU A 24 -11.08 11.95 -5.72
C LEU A 24 -11.86 11.66 -6.99
N GLU A 25 -13.03 12.27 -7.17
CA GLU A 25 -13.85 12.01 -8.34
C GLU A 25 -13.19 12.49 -9.64
N ARG A 26 -12.55 13.63 -9.58
CA ARG A 26 -11.80 14.18 -10.72
C ARG A 26 -10.61 13.28 -11.08
N ALA A 27 -9.84 12.87 -10.09
CA ALA A 27 -8.71 11.98 -10.30
C ALA A 27 -9.17 10.62 -10.83
N ARG A 28 -10.27 10.11 -10.27
CA ARG A 28 -10.86 8.84 -10.71
C ARG A 28 -11.20 8.87 -12.20
N GLY A 29 -11.85 9.92 -12.65
CA GLY A 29 -12.19 10.07 -14.06
C GLY A 29 -10.94 10.13 -14.94
N PHE A 30 -9.91 10.84 -14.49
CA PHE A 30 -8.67 10.96 -15.24
C PHE A 30 -7.99 9.60 -15.42
N TYR A 31 -7.79 8.86 -14.34
CA TYR A 31 -7.07 7.58 -14.43
C TYR A 31 -7.89 6.51 -15.16
N ARG A 32 -9.21 6.55 -15.04
CA ARG A 32 -10.07 5.63 -15.76
C ARG A 32 -10.14 5.95 -17.25
N ASP A 33 -10.38 7.21 -17.60
CA ASP A 33 -10.74 7.61 -18.96
C ASP A 33 -9.55 8.09 -19.79
N VAL A 34 -8.63 8.85 -19.19
CA VAL A 34 -7.47 9.40 -19.91
C VAL A 34 -6.32 8.40 -19.89
N LEU A 35 -5.99 7.88 -18.73
CA LEU A 35 -4.95 6.85 -18.64
C LEU A 35 -5.46 5.50 -19.17
N GLY A 36 -6.76 5.25 -19.08
CA GLY A 36 -7.39 4.10 -19.72
C GLY A 36 -7.34 2.81 -18.90
N ARG A 37 -7.17 2.91 -17.59
CA ARG A 37 -7.11 1.72 -16.74
C ARG A 37 -8.46 1.44 -16.08
N ALA A 38 -8.82 0.15 -16.02
CA ALA A 38 -10.08 -0.29 -15.43
C ALA A 38 -9.98 -0.27 -13.90
N GLU A 39 -11.08 0.09 -13.25
CA GLU A 39 -11.18 0.02 -11.80
C GLU A 39 -11.33 -1.42 -11.34
N LEU A 40 -10.64 -1.77 -10.25
CA LEU A 40 -10.77 -3.07 -9.58
C LEU A 40 -11.80 -3.01 -8.47
N ASP A 41 -11.73 -1.97 -7.64
CA ASP A 41 -12.57 -1.84 -6.46
C ASP A 41 -12.56 -0.38 -6.01
N ALA A 42 -13.54 0.00 -5.20
CA ALA A 42 -13.63 1.35 -4.71
C ALA A 42 -14.42 1.40 -3.40
N GLY A 43 -14.03 2.32 -2.53
CA GLY A 43 -14.79 2.70 -1.35
C GLY A 43 -15.17 4.17 -1.44
N ASP A 44 -15.58 4.77 -0.31
CA ASP A 44 -15.96 6.17 -0.30
C ASP A 44 -14.77 7.10 -0.50
N ASP A 45 -13.59 6.70 -0.04
CA ASP A 45 -12.41 7.54 0.00
C ASP A 45 -11.23 6.99 -0.78
N TRP A 46 -11.42 5.95 -1.56
CA TRP A 46 -10.33 5.30 -2.31
C TRP A 46 -10.85 4.60 -3.56
N VAL A 47 -9.97 4.46 -4.55
CA VAL A 47 -10.25 3.71 -5.77
C VAL A 47 -9.00 2.95 -6.17
N GLN A 48 -9.15 1.66 -6.47
CA GLN A 48 -8.06 0.80 -6.91
C GLN A 48 -8.20 0.52 -8.41
N PHE A 49 -7.08 0.55 -9.12
CA PHE A 49 -7.03 0.32 -10.56
C PHE A 49 -6.20 -0.90 -10.90
N ASP A 50 -6.64 -1.60 -11.95
CA ASP A 50 -5.91 -2.72 -12.53
C ASP A 50 -4.80 -2.20 -13.44
N MET A 51 -3.56 -2.31 -12.97
CA MET A 51 -2.39 -1.85 -13.73
C MET A 51 -1.65 -3.02 -14.38
N GLY A 52 -2.25 -4.20 -14.35
CA GLY A 52 -1.62 -5.42 -14.83
C GLY A 52 -0.76 -6.08 -13.77
N GLY A 53 -0.74 -7.41 -13.76
CA GLY A 53 0.04 -8.16 -12.80
C GLY A 53 -0.44 -8.02 -11.36
N PRO A 54 0.41 -8.34 -10.40
CA PRO A 54 0.02 -8.34 -8.97
C PRO A 54 0.11 -6.98 -8.29
N ASN A 55 0.58 -5.95 -9.00
CA ASN A 55 0.79 -4.63 -8.41
C ASN A 55 -0.50 -3.84 -8.37
N LEU A 56 -0.64 -3.02 -7.34
CA LEU A 56 -1.85 -2.25 -7.10
C LEU A 56 -1.56 -0.76 -7.19
N PHE A 57 -2.41 -0.03 -7.93
CA PHE A 57 -2.40 1.42 -7.97
C PHE A 57 -3.68 1.91 -7.32
N GLU A 58 -3.57 2.85 -6.39
CA GLU A 58 -4.71 3.27 -5.58
C GLU A 58 -4.75 4.78 -5.42
N LEU A 59 -5.92 5.36 -5.65
CA LEU A 59 -6.18 6.75 -5.31
C LEU A 59 -6.74 6.81 -3.91
N LEU A 60 -6.29 7.80 -3.14
CA LEU A 60 -6.71 7.98 -1.75
C LEU A 60 -7.11 9.44 -1.57
N ARG A 61 -8.27 9.67 -0.97
CA ARG A 61 -8.71 11.04 -0.67
C ARG A 61 -7.89 11.61 0.48
N ARG A 62 -7.38 12.82 0.30
CA ARG A 62 -6.68 13.53 1.36
C ARG A 62 -7.56 13.66 2.61
N ASN A 63 -6.96 13.48 3.76
CA ASN A 63 -7.62 13.71 5.05
C ASN A 63 -6.57 14.19 6.07
N ASP A 64 -6.94 14.24 7.35
CA ASP A 64 -6.07 14.80 8.39
C ASP A 64 -5.09 13.78 8.97
N GLN A 65 -5.12 12.54 8.51
CA GLN A 65 -4.16 11.53 8.98
C GLN A 65 -2.79 11.77 8.35
N PRO A 66 -1.70 11.56 9.09
CA PRO A 66 -0.36 11.90 8.57
C PRO A 66 0.01 11.21 7.27
N GLN A 67 -0.47 9.99 7.03
CA GLN A 67 -0.15 9.28 5.80
C GLN A 67 -0.95 9.78 4.59
N TYR A 68 -1.99 10.60 4.80
CA TYR A 68 -2.87 11.10 3.74
C TYR A 68 -3.09 12.61 3.82
N ASP A 69 -2.19 13.35 4.47
CA ASP A 69 -2.45 14.74 4.81
C ASP A 69 -2.18 15.75 3.69
N ARG A 70 -1.61 15.30 2.58
CA ARG A 70 -1.38 16.17 1.42
C ARG A 70 -1.25 15.34 0.15
N PRO A 71 -1.54 15.95 -1.02
CA PRO A 71 -1.37 15.27 -2.30
C PRO A 71 0.08 14.86 -2.53
N ARG A 72 0.28 13.58 -2.89
CA ARG A 72 1.60 13.04 -3.23
C ARG A 72 1.47 11.60 -3.67
N PHE A 73 2.51 11.11 -4.35
CA PHE A 73 2.68 9.69 -4.59
C PHE A 73 3.40 9.07 -3.40
N GLN A 74 3.02 7.85 -3.03
CA GLN A 74 3.71 7.13 -1.95
C GLN A 74 3.79 5.65 -2.27
N PRO A 75 5.01 5.06 -2.23
CA PRO A 75 5.19 3.65 -2.54
C PRO A 75 4.85 2.76 -1.35
N GLY A 76 4.52 1.51 -1.65
CA GLY A 76 4.37 0.48 -0.63
C GLY A 76 5.31 -0.68 -0.92
N PHE A 77 6.22 -0.93 -0.01
CA PHE A 77 7.19 -2.01 -0.15
C PHE A 77 6.59 -3.32 0.37
N ALA A 78 6.73 -4.37 -0.42
CA ALA A 78 6.26 -5.70 -0.03
C ALA A 78 7.17 -6.31 1.01
N VAL A 79 6.58 -6.96 2.01
CA VAL A 79 7.34 -7.72 3.01
C VAL A 79 6.68 -9.08 3.22
N GLY A 80 7.47 -10.05 3.64
CA GLY A 80 6.95 -11.38 3.93
C GLY A 80 6.30 -11.49 5.31
N ASP A 81 6.73 -10.67 6.27
CA ASP A 81 6.19 -10.67 7.63
C ASP A 81 6.17 -9.23 8.14
N ILE A 82 5.02 -8.61 8.11
CA ILE A 82 4.88 -7.19 8.41
C ILE A 82 5.13 -6.88 9.89
N HIS A 83 4.76 -7.79 10.79
CA HIS A 83 4.98 -7.56 12.21
C HIS A 83 6.47 -7.49 12.53
N SER A 84 7.24 -8.45 12.01
CA SER A 84 8.69 -8.47 12.20
C SER A 84 9.38 -7.35 11.44
N ALA A 85 8.90 -7.04 10.23
CA ALA A 85 9.47 -5.95 9.42
C ALA A 85 9.28 -4.60 10.11
N ARG A 86 8.09 -4.34 10.63
CA ARG A 86 7.81 -3.09 11.35
C ARG A 86 8.69 -2.96 12.59
N ALA A 87 8.78 -4.03 13.38
CA ALA A 87 9.61 -4.03 14.58
C ALA A 87 11.08 -3.78 14.25
N ARG A 88 11.56 -4.39 13.16
CA ARG A 88 12.95 -4.20 12.71
C ARG A 88 13.21 -2.73 12.33
N LEU A 89 12.33 -2.12 11.56
CA LEU A 89 12.51 -0.73 11.16
C LEU A 89 12.52 0.21 12.36
N ILE A 90 11.61 -0.02 13.32
CA ILE A 90 11.59 0.77 14.54
C ILE A 90 12.89 0.60 15.33
N ALA A 91 13.39 -0.62 15.44
CA ALA A 91 14.65 -0.91 16.14
C ALA A 91 15.83 -0.20 15.49
N HIS A 92 15.75 0.07 14.18
CA HIS A 92 16.80 0.80 13.44
C HIS A 92 16.56 2.31 13.37
N GLY A 93 15.59 2.80 14.12
CA GLY A 93 15.35 4.25 14.24
C GLY A 93 14.37 4.85 13.25
N ALA A 94 13.66 4.02 12.48
CA ALA A 94 12.66 4.54 11.54
C ALA A 94 11.45 5.09 12.28
N GLU A 95 10.83 6.13 11.73
CA GLU A 95 9.65 6.76 12.29
C GLU A 95 8.38 6.07 11.80
N ALA A 96 7.75 5.27 12.68
CA ALA A 96 6.46 4.66 12.39
C ALA A 96 5.36 5.70 12.61
N ILE A 97 4.47 5.87 11.63
CA ILE A 97 3.37 6.83 11.76
C ILE A 97 2.01 6.18 11.95
N THR A 98 1.90 4.88 11.70
CA THR A 98 0.67 4.13 12.01
C THR A 98 1.00 2.80 12.65
N GLU A 99 0.00 2.21 13.30
CA GLU A 99 0.04 0.81 13.68
C GLU A 99 -0.25 -0.05 12.47
N ILE A 100 -0.13 -1.37 12.61
CA ILE A 100 -0.49 -2.29 11.54
C ILE A 100 -2.01 -2.36 11.44
N ASP A 101 -2.52 -2.19 10.22
CA ASP A 101 -3.94 -2.25 9.91
C ASP A 101 -4.21 -3.41 8.94
N GLY A 102 -5.47 -3.68 8.67
CA GLY A 102 -5.86 -4.75 7.76
C GLY A 102 -6.09 -6.07 8.45
N GLY A 103 -6.07 -7.13 7.69
CA GLY A 103 -6.27 -8.48 8.17
C GLY A 103 -6.77 -9.38 7.03
N PRO A 104 -7.16 -10.63 7.36
CA PRO A 104 -7.62 -11.57 6.33
C PRO A 104 -8.78 -11.04 5.48
N GLY A 105 -9.71 -10.31 6.09
CA GLY A 105 -10.85 -9.75 5.36
C GLY A 105 -10.50 -8.62 4.42
N SER A 106 -9.30 -8.05 4.55
CA SER A 106 -8.83 -6.93 3.73
C SER A 106 -7.79 -7.36 2.70
N GLY A 107 -7.50 -8.65 2.60
CA GLY A 107 -6.50 -9.16 1.66
C GLY A 107 -5.06 -8.97 2.09
N GLY A 108 -4.80 -8.41 3.25
CA GLY A 108 -3.45 -8.23 3.76
C GLY A 108 -3.37 -7.21 4.86
N TYR A 109 -2.14 -6.91 5.24
CA TYR A 109 -1.81 -5.96 6.30
C TYR A 109 -0.99 -4.82 5.73
N TRP A 110 -1.09 -3.63 6.33
CA TRP A 110 -0.28 -2.49 5.93
C TRP A 110 0.00 -1.58 7.12
N CYS A 111 1.09 -0.81 7.02
CA CYS A 111 1.41 0.25 7.96
C CYS A 111 2.29 1.28 7.27
N TYR A 112 2.42 2.46 7.87
CA TYR A 112 3.12 3.57 7.24
C TYR A 112 4.27 4.06 8.09
N PHE A 113 5.31 4.52 7.39
CA PHE A 113 6.51 5.10 7.98
C PHE A 113 6.83 6.41 7.27
N ARG A 114 7.69 7.19 7.90
CA ARG A 114 8.26 8.40 7.29
C ARG A 114 9.77 8.22 7.23
N ASP A 115 10.38 8.56 6.08
CA ASP A 115 11.82 8.52 5.96
C ASP A 115 12.44 9.81 6.56
N PRO A 116 13.79 9.93 6.65
CA PRO A 116 14.40 11.13 7.24
C PRO A 116 14.08 12.44 6.54
N GLU A 117 13.67 12.40 5.27
CA GLU A 117 13.29 13.58 4.50
C GLU A 117 11.80 13.88 4.59
N GLY A 118 11.04 13.08 5.36
CA GLY A 118 9.62 13.26 5.51
C GLY A 118 8.76 12.53 4.49
N ASN A 119 9.36 11.71 3.64
CA ASN A 119 8.59 10.95 2.65
C ASN A 119 7.86 9.80 3.32
N VAL A 120 6.58 9.68 2.99
CA VAL A 120 5.74 8.60 3.51
C VAL A 120 5.87 7.38 2.62
N PHE A 121 6.03 6.21 3.23
CA PHE A 121 5.99 4.94 2.51
C PHE A 121 5.21 3.91 3.32
N GLU A 122 4.70 2.91 2.62
CA GLU A 122 3.92 1.84 3.21
C GLU A 122 4.75 0.55 3.26
N LEU A 123 4.57 -0.25 4.28
CA LEU A 123 4.90 -1.67 4.23
C LEU A 123 3.61 -2.43 4.01
N SER A 124 3.63 -3.44 3.16
CA SER A 124 2.45 -4.26 2.92
C SER A 124 2.79 -5.74 2.85
N GLN A 125 1.97 -6.54 3.50
CA GLN A 125 2.02 -7.99 3.40
C GLN A 125 0.70 -8.47 2.86
N ARG A 126 0.69 -8.93 1.62
CA ARG A 126 -0.53 -9.47 1.03
C ARG A 126 -0.73 -10.89 1.48
N LEU A 127 -1.98 -11.23 1.74
CA LEU A 127 -2.36 -12.58 2.12
C LEU A 127 -2.84 -13.31 0.88
N ALA A 128 -2.46 -14.59 0.79
CA ALA A 128 -2.95 -15.43 -0.30
C ALA A 128 -4.47 -15.59 -0.15
N PRO A 129 -5.21 -15.69 -1.28
CA PRO A 129 -6.64 -15.96 -1.20
C PRO A 129 -6.89 -17.29 -0.48
N ASP A 130 -7.98 -17.33 0.29
CA ASP A 130 -8.41 -18.55 0.95
C ASP A 130 -8.82 -19.56 -0.13
N PRO A 131 -8.20 -20.75 -0.19
CA PRO A 131 -8.60 -21.76 -1.18
C PRO A 131 -10.09 -22.09 -1.17
N ALA A 132 -10.74 -22.02 -0.01
CA ALA A 132 -12.17 -22.27 0.11
C ALA A 132 -13.02 -21.18 -0.56
N SER A 133 -12.52 -19.98 -0.68
CA SER A 133 -13.26 -18.87 -1.29
C SER A 133 -13.26 -18.94 -2.82
N ASP A 134 -12.41 -19.76 -3.40
CA ASP A 134 -12.30 -19.93 -4.86
C ASP A 134 -13.23 -20.99 -5.41
N ALA A 135 -13.93 -21.68 -4.54
CA ALA A 135 -14.81 -22.79 -4.92
C ALA A 135 -16.08 -22.33 -5.64
#